data_12c449fdc986ed9873d7adf30e75245a
#
_entry.id   12c449fdc986ed9873d7adf30e75245a
#
_cell.length_a   1.000
_cell.length_b   1.000
_cell.length_c   1.000
_cell.angle_alpha   90.00
_cell.angle_beta   90.00
_cell.angle_gamma   90.00
#
_symmetry.space_group_name_H-M   'P 1'
#
loop_
_entity.id
_entity.type
_entity.pdbx_description
1 polymer ?
#
loop_
_entity_poly.entity_id
_entity_poly.type
_entity_poly.pdbx_seq_one_letter_code
_entity_poly.pdbx_strand_id
1 'polypeptide(L)'
;MTGLEHGPLMRRALELAERGGGRTAPNPMVGCVLVTSDGTVIGEGYHRQAGGPHAEVVALEAARAGGHDPAGATAVVTLEPCDAHNRTPPCTVALLEAGVAEVVYALSDPHIGKGGAERLRAGGVLVTGGVLEAEARRLLEPWLHFVTTGRPHFHVKTAQTLNGRVTRGREGEPWITGPEARRLVHRLRRRSAAVMVGSGTVLADDPLLTVRDWPPQEEAEEWPEVQPVRVVLDTRLRTPLDARLVVTAGVLPLWILAGEDAPAERERELAGRGAEVIRVATGRTGLDLAAVADELARREITGLLVEAGPTLATALLEAGLVDRWTMLLAPDWVTRKGALPVLLTDAPYVGFELVEPEWSIHGPDAAVTGQVRRAG
;
A
#
# COMPACT_ATOMS: atom_id res chain seq x y z
N MET A 1 -1.68 -27.00 27.27
CA MET A 1 -1.67 -25.61 26.82
C MET A 1 -0.20 -25.18 26.80
N THR A 2 0.35 -24.96 25.60
CA THR A 2 1.71 -24.47 25.41
C THR A 2 1.77 -23.08 26.01
N GLY A 3 2.73 -22.83 26.91
CA GLY A 3 2.93 -21.49 27.54
C GLY A 3 3.53 -20.46 26.57
N LEU A 4 3.27 -20.59 25.26
CA LEU A 4 3.76 -19.69 24.23
C LEU A 4 3.02 -18.35 24.28
N GLU A 5 3.76 -17.27 24.37
CA GLU A 5 3.21 -15.93 24.17
C GLU A 5 3.04 -15.66 22.67
N HIS A 6 1.82 -15.75 22.15
CA HIS A 6 1.53 -15.57 20.73
C HIS A 6 1.74 -14.12 20.23
N GLY A 7 1.65 -13.12 21.12
CA GLY A 7 1.78 -11.72 20.74
C GLY A 7 3.11 -11.35 20.09
N PRO A 8 4.27 -11.67 20.68
CA PRO A 8 5.58 -11.42 20.07
C PRO A 8 5.76 -12.14 18.73
N LEU A 9 5.31 -13.40 18.62
CA LEU A 9 5.38 -14.20 17.40
C LEU A 9 4.51 -13.60 16.28
N MET A 10 3.32 -13.11 16.65
CA MET A 10 2.44 -12.45 15.69
C MET A 10 3.00 -11.12 15.21
N ARG A 11 3.66 -10.33 16.08
CA ARG A 11 4.39 -9.13 15.62
C ARG A 11 5.48 -9.50 14.62
N ARG A 12 6.22 -10.57 14.87
CA ARG A 12 7.21 -11.06 13.91
C ARG A 12 6.58 -11.47 12.58
N ALA A 13 5.43 -12.16 12.60
CA ALA A 13 4.69 -12.50 11.39
C ALA A 13 4.21 -11.25 10.63
N LEU A 14 3.77 -10.19 11.34
CA LEU A 14 3.38 -8.91 10.74
C LEU A 14 4.58 -8.19 10.09
N GLU A 15 5.75 -8.19 10.72
CA GLU A 15 6.99 -7.66 10.13
C GLU A 15 7.37 -8.38 8.83
N LEU A 16 7.25 -9.72 8.83
CA LEU A 16 7.46 -10.53 7.63
C LEU A 16 6.44 -10.21 6.54
N ALA A 17 5.15 -10.09 6.88
CA ALA A 17 4.09 -9.75 5.94
C ALA A 17 4.37 -8.40 5.25
N GLU A 18 4.85 -7.40 5.98
CA GLU A 18 5.20 -6.08 5.43
C GLU A 18 6.25 -6.15 4.32
N ARG A 19 7.13 -7.14 4.34
CA ARG A 19 8.14 -7.37 3.29
C ARG A 19 7.51 -7.64 1.91
N GLY A 20 6.27 -8.15 1.86
CA GLY A 20 5.49 -8.36 0.63
C GLY A 20 4.88 -7.08 0.04
N GLY A 21 4.96 -5.94 0.73
CA GLY A 21 4.32 -4.69 0.33
C GLY A 21 4.60 -4.29 -1.12
N GLY A 22 3.56 -3.80 -1.82
CA GLY A 22 3.61 -3.36 -3.21
C GLY A 22 3.74 -4.46 -4.27
N ARG A 23 3.84 -5.75 -3.89
CA ARG A 23 4.09 -6.88 -4.80
C ARG A 23 3.02 -7.94 -4.79
N THR A 24 2.28 -8.03 -3.71
CA THR A 24 1.31 -9.10 -3.51
C THR A 24 -0.03 -8.82 -4.18
N ALA A 25 -0.33 -7.56 -4.54
CA ALA A 25 -1.60 -7.24 -5.18
C ALA A 25 -1.89 -8.14 -6.39
N PRO A 26 -3.11 -8.65 -6.54
CA PRO A 26 -4.29 -8.40 -5.72
C PRO A 26 -4.37 -9.20 -4.40
N ASN A 27 -3.38 -10.05 -4.08
CA ASN A 27 -3.35 -10.86 -2.87
C ASN A 27 -2.98 -10.02 -1.63
N PRO A 28 -3.37 -10.45 -0.42
CA PRO A 28 -2.97 -9.80 0.82
C PRO A 28 -1.49 -10.00 1.13
N MET A 29 -0.93 -9.11 1.93
CA MET A 29 0.38 -9.29 2.56
C MET A 29 0.23 -10.26 3.72
N VAL A 30 0.82 -11.45 3.63
CA VAL A 30 0.74 -12.47 4.69
C VAL A 30 2.13 -12.86 5.13
N GLY A 31 2.31 -13.03 6.45
CA GLY A 31 3.50 -13.57 7.08
C GLY A 31 3.17 -14.75 7.98
N CYS A 32 4.09 -15.68 8.10
CA CYS A 32 3.97 -16.89 8.90
C CYS A 32 5.25 -17.18 9.67
N VAL A 33 5.11 -17.56 10.93
CA VAL A 33 6.19 -18.06 11.80
C VAL A 33 5.80 -19.43 12.30
N LEU A 34 6.68 -20.42 12.13
CA LEU A 34 6.55 -21.75 12.71
C LEU A 34 7.41 -21.86 13.96
N VAL A 35 6.81 -22.32 15.05
CA VAL A 35 7.45 -22.41 16.36
C VAL A 35 7.15 -23.75 17.02
N THR A 36 8.16 -24.35 17.65
CA THR A 36 8.01 -25.58 18.46
C THR A 36 7.36 -25.26 19.81
N SER A 37 6.94 -26.28 20.52
CA SER A 37 6.29 -26.14 21.85
C SER A 37 7.19 -25.53 22.92
N ASP A 38 8.51 -25.55 22.74
CA ASP A 38 9.50 -24.92 23.62
C ASP A 38 9.82 -23.45 23.23
N GLY A 39 9.19 -22.92 22.18
CA GLY A 39 9.34 -21.55 21.74
C GLY A 39 10.45 -21.33 20.70
N THR A 40 11.07 -22.40 20.21
CA THR A 40 12.10 -22.30 19.15
C THR A 40 11.44 -22.02 17.79
N VAL A 41 11.82 -20.91 17.12
CA VAL A 41 11.39 -20.62 15.75
C VAL A 41 12.14 -21.54 14.80
N ILE A 42 11.39 -22.35 14.03
CA ILE A 42 11.94 -23.34 13.08
C ILE A 42 11.77 -22.94 11.62
N GLY A 43 10.86 -21.99 11.32
CA GLY A 43 10.65 -21.52 9.95
C GLY A 43 9.92 -20.18 9.92
N GLU A 44 10.29 -19.35 8.99
CA GLU A 44 9.66 -18.06 8.72
C GLU A 44 9.36 -17.92 7.24
N GLY A 45 8.22 -17.31 6.92
CA GLY A 45 7.80 -17.09 5.55
C GLY A 45 6.90 -15.90 5.39
N TYR A 46 6.87 -15.34 4.18
CA TYR A 46 5.89 -14.33 3.80
C TYR A 46 5.53 -14.48 2.33
N HIS A 47 4.34 -14.03 1.97
CA HIS A 47 3.91 -14.00 0.56
C HIS A 47 4.71 -12.94 -0.18
N ARG A 48 5.62 -13.38 -1.07
CA ARG A 48 6.60 -12.49 -1.71
C ARG A 48 6.03 -11.69 -2.86
N GLN A 49 5.15 -12.30 -3.65
CA GLN A 49 4.55 -11.68 -4.84
C GLN A 49 3.31 -12.44 -5.30
N ALA A 50 2.44 -11.76 -6.05
CA ALA A 50 1.25 -12.35 -6.65
C ALA A 50 1.60 -13.61 -7.46
N GLY A 51 0.82 -14.68 -7.28
CA GLY A 51 1.03 -15.99 -7.95
C GLY A 51 2.15 -16.85 -7.37
N GLY A 52 2.95 -16.33 -6.43
CA GLY A 52 3.97 -17.10 -5.71
C GLY A 52 3.38 -17.92 -4.54
N PRO A 53 4.22 -18.71 -3.84
CA PRO A 53 3.80 -19.47 -2.66
C PRO A 53 3.25 -18.55 -1.56
N HIS A 54 2.28 -19.04 -0.81
CA HIS A 54 1.76 -18.35 0.38
C HIS A 54 2.73 -18.45 1.56
N ALA A 55 2.58 -17.57 2.54
CA ALA A 55 3.48 -17.44 3.67
C ALA A 55 3.67 -18.75 4.46
N GLU A 56 2.60 -19.50 4.63
CA GLU A 56 2.59 -20.79 5.34
C GLU A 56 3.46 -21.81 4.63
N VAL A 57 3.32 -21.92 3.30
CA VAL A 57 4.14 -22.83 2.47
C VAL A 57 5.61 -22.44 2.54
N VAL A 58 5.93 -21.15 2.43
CA VAL A 58 7.30 -20.65 2.54
C VAL A 58 7.88 -20.95 3.91
N ALA A 59 7.12 -20.79 4.99
CA ALA A 59 7.57 -21.11 6.35
C ALA A 59 7.83 -22.61 6.55
N LEU A 60 6.94 -23.47 6.01
CA LEU A 60 7.10 -24.93 6.04
C LEU A 60 8.35 -25.39 5.26
N GLU A 61 8.58 -24.80 4.09
CA GLU A 61 9.78 -25.06 3.29
C GLU A 61 11.05 -24.61 4.01
N ALA A 62 11.03 -23.44 4.65
CA ALA A 62 12.13 -22.92 5.43
C ALA A 62 12.47 -23.85 6.62
N ALA A 63 11.48 -24.33 7.35
CA ALA A 63 11.67 -25.28 8.44
C ALA A 63 12.36 -26.57 7.96
N ARG A 64 11.85 -27.17 6.88
CA ARG A 64 12.42 -28.39 6.28
C ARG A 64 13.86 -28.18 5.77
N ALA A 65 14.12 -27.04 5.12
CA ALA A 65 15.45 -26.68 4.65
C ALA A 65 16.44 -26.48 5.80
N GLY A 66 15.95 -26.01 6.97
CA GLY A 66 16.71 -25.92 8.22
C GLY A 66 16.90 -27.26 8.95
N GLY A 67 16.39 -28.37 8.39
CA GLY A 67 16.49 -29.70 9.00
C GLY A 67 15.47 -29.95 10.13
N HIS A 68 14.43 -29.11 10.24
CA HIS A 68 13.40 -29.24 11.27
C HIS A 68 12.15 -29.94 10.71
N ASP A 69 11.53 -30.78 11.56
CA ASP A 69 10.22 -31.35 11.28
C ASP A 69 9.14 -30.39 11.80
N PRO A 70 8.22 -29.90 10.93
CA PRO A 70 7.11 -29.04 11.37
C PRO A 70 5.99 -29.80 12.12
N ALA A 71 6.05 -31.13 12.21
CA ALA A 71 5.06 -31.91 12.94
C ALA A 71 5.02 -31.52 14.42
N GLY A 72 3.82 -31.23 14.94
CA GLY A 72 3.62 -30.78 16.31
C GLY A 72 3.91 -29.29 16.56
N ALA A 73 4.35 -28.54 15.56
CA ALA A 73 4.62 -27.10 15.68
C ALA A 73 3.33 -26.27 15.75
N THR A 74 3.46 -25.01 16.19
CA THR A 74 2.44 -23.97 16.09
C THR A 74 2.77 -23.08 14.89
N ALA A 75 1.80 -22.85 14.00
CA ALA A 75 1.89 -21.88 12.90
C ALA A 75 1.20 -20.58 13.31
N VAL A 76 1.94 -19.47 13.37
CA VAL A 76 1.44 -18.12 13.68
C VAL A 76 1.37 -17.34 12.39
N VAL A 77 0.15 -16.96 11.94
CA VAL A 77 -0.12 -16.42 10.61
C VAL A 77 -0.91 -15.10 10.72
N THR A 78 -0.59 -14.12 9.93
CA THR A 78 -1.28 -12.81 9.99
C THR A 78 -2.70 -12.79 9.45
N LEU A 79 -3.07 -13.78 8.62
CA LEU A 79 -4.41 -13.95 8.07
C LEU A 79 -4.84 -15.43 8.20
N GLU A 80 -6.12 -15.69 8.34
CA GLU A 80 -6.68 -17.03 8.35
C GLU A 80 -6.18 -17.83 7.14
N PRO A 81 -5.58 -19.04 7.32
CA PRO A 81 -5.09 -19.87 6.22
C PRO A 81 -6.20 -20.20 5.22
N CYS A 82 -5.94 -20.00 3.95
CA CYS A 82 -6.95 -20.20 2.91
C CYS A 82 -7.36 -21.66 2.75
N ASP A 83 -8.65 -21.89 2.45
CA ASP A 83 -9.21 -23.20 2.09
C ASP A 83 -9.73 -23.28 0.65
N ALA A 84 -9.41 -22.30 -0.18
CA ALA A 84 -9.81 -22.25 -1.59
C ALA A 84 -8.71 -22.78 -2.50
N HIS A 85 -9.09 -23.61 -3.46
CA HIS A 85 -8.24 -24.00 -4.58
C HIS A 85 -8.21 -22.88 -5.62
N ASN A 86 -7.11 -22.14 -5.65
CA ASN A 86 -6.86 -21.09 -6.64
C ASN A 86 -5.65 -21.47 -7.52
N ARG A 87 -4.74 -20.52 -7.74
CA ARG A 87 -3.46 -20.75 -8.46
C ARG A 87 -2.50 -21.69 -7.70
N THR A 88 -2.68 -21.80 -6.39
CA THR A 88 -1.92 -22.69 -5.48
C THR A 88 -2.88 -23.59 -4.69
N PRO A 89 -2.43 -24.76 -4.22
CA PRO A 89 -3.20 -25.58 -3.28
C PRO A 89 -3.54 -24.79 -2.01
N PRO A 90 -4.64 -25.10 -1.32
CA PRO A 90 -5.02 -24.45 -0.06
C PRO A 90 -3.93 -24.59 1.02
N CYS A 91 -3.68 -23.51 1.77
CA CYS A 91 -2.73 -23.54 2.88
C CYS A 91 -3.16 -24.49 3.99
N THR A 92 -4.48 -24.68 4.19
CA THR A 92 -5.03 -25.66 5.12
C THR A 92 -4.54 -27.08 4.83
N VAL A 93 -4.44 -27.46 3.56
CA VAL A 93 -3.92 -28.79 3.16
C VAL A 93 -2.44 -28.90 3.51
N ALA A 94 -1.62 -27.89 3.15
CA ALA A 94 -0.19 -27.91 3.44
C ALA A 94 0.11 -27.99 4.96
N LEU A 95 -0.68 -27.28 5.78
CA LEU A 95 -0.54 -27.29 7.25
C LEU A 95 -0.98 -28.65 7.85
N LEU A 96 -2.08 -29.23 7.37
CA LEU A 96 -2.54 -30.56 7.79
C LEU A 96 -1.54 -31.67 7.41
N GLU A 97 -1.04 -31.68 6.18
CA GLU A 97 -0.04 -32.63 5.70
C GLU A 97 1.29 -32.50 6.45
N ALA A 98 1.64 -31.28 6.88
CA ALA A 98 2.83 -31.04 7.70
C ALA A 98 2.62 -31.47 9.16
N GLY A 99 1.42 -31.81 9.59
CA GLY A 99 1.14 -32.29 10.94
C GLY A 99 1.28 -31.21 12.01
N VAL A 100 1.04 -29.92 11.69
CA VAL A 100 1.07 -28.84 12.69
C VAL A 100 -0.01 -29.09 13.76
N ALA A 101 0.32 -28.86 15.03
CA ALA A 101 -0.60 -29.09 16.14
C ALA A 101 -1.54 -27.90 16.41
N GLU A 102 -1.07 -26.68 16.11
CA GLU A 102 -1.81 -25.46 16.40
C GLU A 102 -1.62 -24.43 15.28
N VAL A 103 -2.69 -23.67 14.99
CA VAL A 103 -2.67 -22.49 14.13
C VAL A 103 -3.21 -21.31 14.91
N VAL A 104 -2.42 -20.22 14.94
CA VAL A 104 -2.80 -18.94 15.54
C VAL A 104 -2.86 -17.90 14.44
N TYR A 105 -3.99 -17.26 14.24
CA TYR A 105 -4.10 -16.22 13.22
C TYR A 105 -4.57 -14.87 13.78
N ALA A 106 -4.19 -13.79 13.10
CA ALA A 106 -4.57 -12.45 13.55
C ALA A 106 -5.96 -12.06 13.05
N LEU A 107 -6.22 -12.18 11.75
CA LEU A 107 -7.44 -11.71 11.11
C LEU A 107 -8.13 -12.84 10.33
N SER A 108 -9.46 -12.96 10.48
CA SER A 108 -10.26 -13.86 9.64
C SER A 108 -10.33 -13.36 8.19
N ASP A 109 -10.29 -14.28 7.23
CA ASP A 109 -10.41 -13.93 5.80
C ASP A 109 -11.89 -13.64 5.46
N PRO A 110 -12.26 -12.40 5.08
CA PRO A 110 -13.61 -12.06 4.69
C PRO A 110 -13.95 -12.45 3.24
N HIS A 111 -12.99 -12.98 2.49
CA HIS A 111 -13.08 -13.19 1.05
C HIS A 111 -13.06 -14.69 0.68
N ILE A 112 -12.40 -15.04 -0.41
CA ILE A 112 -12.39 -16.39 -0.99
C ILE A 112 -11.65 -17.43 -0.15
N GLY A 113 -10.76 -17.02 0.73
CA GLY A 113 -9.97 -17.90 1.61
C GLY A 113 -10.71 -18.35 2.88
N LYS A 114 -11.90 -17.82 3.13
CA LYS A 114 -12.70 -18.12 4.35
C LYS A 114 -12.96 -19.60 4.57
N GLY A 115 -13.09 -19.99 5.85
CA GLY A 115 -13.42 -21.36 6.26
C GLY A 115 -12.20 -22.22 6.58
N GLY A 116 -10.99 -21.66 6.47
CA GLY A 116 -9.76 -22.39 6.79
C GLY A 116 -9.66 -22.79 8.25
N ALA A 117 -10.10 -21.95 9.17
CA ALA A 117 -10.14 -22.25 10.59
C ALA A 117 -11.05 -23.46 10.90
N GLU A 118 -12.21 -23.55 10.25
CA GLU A 118 -13.14 -24.66 10.42
C GLU A 118 -12.53 -25.98 9.90
N ARG A 119 -11.93 -25.95 8.71
CA ARG A 119 -11.26 -27.09 8.11
C ARG A 119 -10.10 -27.61 8.97
N LEU A 120 -9.26 -26.72 9.49
CA LEU A 120 -8.14 -27.07 10.36
C LEU A 120 -8.65 -27.71 11.66
N ARG A 121 -9.70 -27.16 12.29
CA ARG A 121 -10.34 -27.76 13.48
C ARG A 121 -10.91 -29.15 13.18
N ALA A 122 -11.57 -29.34 12.05
CA ALA A 122 -12.08 -30.64 11.60
C ALA A 122 -10.94 -31.65 11.37
N GLY A 123 -9.73 -31.18 11.01
CA GLY A 123 -8.51 -31.97 10.88
C GLY A 123 -7.79 -32.24 12.21
N GLY A 124 -8.33 -31.79 13.36
CA GLY A 124 -7.76 -32.01 14.68
C GLY A 124 -6.71 -30.94 15.12
N VAL A 125 -6.53 -29.88 14.36
CA VAL A 125 -5.61 -28.77 14.69
C VAL A 125 -6.28 -27.82 15.68
N LEU A 126 -5.55 -27.39 16.72
CA LEU A 126 -6.01 -26.31 17.60
C LEU A 126 -5.97 -24.98 16.83
N VAL A 127 -7.04 -24.18 16.91
CA VAL A 127 -7.11 -22.92 16.15
C VAL A 127 -7.57 -21.78 17.03
N THR A 128 -6.70 -20.77 17.17
CA THR A 128 -6.93 -19.52 17.89
C THR A 128 -6.89 -18.35 16.92
N GLY A 129 -7.93 -17.52 16.89
CA GLY A 129 -7.99 -16.31 16.05
C GLY A 129 -8.00 -15.02 16.87
N GLY A 130 -7.75 -13.88 16.22
CA GLY A 130 -7.87 -12.54 16.82
C GLY A 130 -6.63 -12.04 17.55
N VAL A 131 -5.48 -12.70 17.39
CA VAL A 131 -4.23 -12.26 18.06
C VAL A 131 -3.63 -11.07 17.30
N LEU A 132 -3.57 -9.91 17.94
CA LEU A 132 -3.17 -8.63 17.34
C LEU A 132 -4.00 -8.27 16.10
N GLU A 133 -5.31 -8.52 16.14
CA GLU A 133 -6.23 -8.28 15.02
C GLU A 133 -6.18 -6.83 14.54
N ALA A 134 -6.10 -5.87 15.46
CA ALA A 134 -6.08 -4.44 15.12
C ALA A 134 -4.84 -4.06 14.30
N GLU A 135 -3.67 -4.60 14.65
CA GLU A 135 -2.41 -4.40 13.91
C GLU A 135 -2.48 -5.06 12.52
N ALA A 136 -2.99 -6.28 12.44
CA ALA A 136 -3.18 -6.98 11.18
C ALA A 136 -4.17 -6.24 10.27
N ARG A 137 -5.27 -5.74 10.83
CA ARG A 137 -6.28 -4.96 10.10
C ARG A 137 -5.69 -3.67 9.51
N ARG A 138 -4.83 -2.96 10.26
CA ARG A 138 -4.11 -1.78 9.75
C ARG A 138 -3.16 -2.12 8.61
N LEU A 139 -2.41 -3.22 8.74
CA LEU A 139 -1.49 -3.66 7.68
C LEU A 139 -2.23 -4.06 6.40
N LEU A 140 -3.36 -4.76 6.54
CA LEU A 140 -4.17 -5.29 5.44
C LEU A 140 -5.27 -4.34 4.97
N GLU A 141 -5.37 -3.12 5.52
CA GLU A 141 -6.45 -2.17 5.23
C GLU A 141 -6.70 -1.97 3.72
N PRO A 142 -5.67 -1.76 2.86
CA PRO A 142 -5.92 -1.60 1.43
C PRO A 142 -6.55 -2.83 0.76
N TRP A 143 -6.09 -4.01 1.14
CA TRP A 143 -6.64 -5.27 0.64
C TRP A 143 -8.07 -5.52 1.17
N LEU A 144 -8.30 -5.34 2.46
CA LEU A 144 -9.62 -5.46 3.07
C LEU A 144 -10.63 -4.52 2.42
N HIS A 145 -10.23 -3.27 2.21
CA HIS A 145 -11.06 -2.29 1.52
C HIS A 145 -11.43 -2.77 0.11
N PHE A 146 -10.44 -3.21 -0.66
CA PHE A 146 -10.63 -3.69 -2.02
C PHE A 146 -11.58 -4.88 -2.10
N VAL A 147 -11.38 -5.93 -1.28
CA VAL A 147 -12.21 -7.14 -1.33
C VAL A 147 -13.62 -6.94 -0.81
N THR A 148 -13.85 -5.91 0.02
CA THR A 148 -15.19 -5.61 0.56
C THR A 148 -15.97 -4.60 -0.27
N THR A 149 -15.28 -3.68 -0.97
CA THR A 149 -15.93 -2.59 -1.73
C THR A 149 -15.79 -2.74 -3.25
N GLY A 150 -14.84 -3.53 -3.73
CA GLY A 150 -14.46 -3.63 -5.15
C GLY A 150 -13.68 -2.41 -5.66
N ARG A 151 -13.31 -1.47 -4.80
CA ARG A 151 -12.65 -0.21 -5.12
C ARG A 151 -11.24 -0.15 -4.53
N PRO A 152 -10.23 0.43 -5.21
CA PRO A 152 -8.91 0.66 -4.61
C PRO A 152 -9.00 1.52 -3.35
N HIS A 153 -8.13 1.26 -2.40
CA HIS A 153 -7.95 2.12 -1.23
C HIS A 153 -7.07 3.32 -1.59
N PHE A 154 -7.60 4.53 -1.46
CA PHE A 154 -6.89 5.78 -1.75
C PHE A 154 -6.26 6.36 -0.49
N HIS A 155 -4.95 6.24 -0.39
CA HIS A 155 -4.17 6.88 0.66
C HIS A 155 -3.58 8.19 0.14
N VAL A 156 -4.17 9.32 0.49
CA VAL A 156 -3.66 10.65 0.09
C VAL A 156 -2.52 11.07 1.00
N LYS A 157 -1.44 11.56 0.42
CA LYS A 157 -0.33 12.16 1.14
C LYS A 157 -0.13 13.61 0.68
N THR A 158 -0.06 14.52 1.63
CA THR A 158 0.32 15.93 1.40
C THR A 158 1.52 16.31 2.26
N ALA A 159 2.26 17.33 1.84
CA ALA A 159 3.27 17.97 2.65
C ALA A 159 2.98 19.49 2.66
N GLN A 160 2.96 20.07 3.84
CA GLN A 160 2.58 21.47 4.02
C GLN A 160 3.35 22.11 5.17
N THR A 161 3.37 23.44 5.17
CA THR A 161 3.85 24.24 6.29
C THR A 161 2.81 24.31 7.41
N LEU A 162 3.17 24.83 8.59
CA LEU A 162 2.25 25.00 9.72
C LEU A 162 1.01 25.84 9.39
N ASN A 163 1.11 26.78 8.43
CA ASN A 163 -0.03 27.56 7.96
C ASN A 163 -0.69 26.99 6.69
N GLY A 164 -0.53 25.68 6.44
CA GLY A 164 -1.27 24.95 5.40
C GLY A 164 -0.87 25.28 3.97
N ARG A 165 0.40 25.64 3.71
CA ARG A 165 0.88 25.97 2.36
C ARG A 165 1.68 24.79 1.78
N VAL A 166 1.39 24.46 0.52
CA VAL A 166 2.06 23.39 -0.25
C VAL A 166 3.05 23.98 -1.28
N THR A 167 3.49 25.17 -1.09
CA THR A 167 4.47 25.81 -1.98
C THR A 167 5.86 25.25 -1.73
N ARG A 168 6.74 25.33 -2.75
CA ARG A 168 8.16 25.04 -2.57
C ARG A 168 8.75 25.91 -1.46
N GLY A 169 9.67 25.34 -0.70
CA GLY A 169 10.40 25.98 0.36
C GLY A 169 11.16 27.23 -0.07
N ARG A 170 12.20 27.62 0.64
CA ARG A 170 13.05 28.77 0.33
C ARG A 170 13.64 28.65 -1.07
N GLU A 171 13.98 29.77 -1.65
CA GLU A 171 14.63 29.83 -2.97
C GLU A 171 15.85 28.88 -3.01
N GLY A 172 15.86 27.88 -3.90
CA GLY A 172 16.87 26.83 -3.96
C GLY A 172 16.56 25.54 -3.20
N GLU A 173 15.53 25.49 -2.35
CA GLU A 173 15.11 24.26 -1.66
C GLU A 173 13.85 23.70 -2.31
N PRO A 174 13.95 22.55 -3.01
CA PRO A 174 12.79 21.95 -3.71
C PRO A 174 11.79 21.27 -2.77
N TRP A 175 12.13 21.11 -1.48
CA TRP A 175 11.36 20.30 -0.53
C TRP A 175 10.81 21.16 0.61
N ILE A 176 9.55 20.87 1.02
CA ILE A 176 8.92 21.48 2.20
C ILE A 176 9.42 20.78 3.45
N THR A 177 9.55 19.44 3.41
CA THR A 177 9.90 18.59 4.56
C THR A 177 11.30 18.02 4.46
N GLY A 178 11.89 17.71 5.62
CA GLY A 178 13.24 17.16 5.75
C GLY A 178 13.40 15.70 5.29
N PRO A 179 14.63 15.17 5.37
CA PRO A 179 14.96 13.84 4.87
C PRO A 179 14.21 12.73 5.62
N GLU A 180 14.00 12.86 6.93
CA GLU A 180 13.31 11.86 7.75
C GLU A 180 11.84 11.70 7.34
N ALA A 181 11.15 12.82 7.08
CA ALA A 181 9.78 12.79 6.58
C ALA A 181 9.72 12.20 5.15
N ARG A 182 10.74 12.44 4.31
CA ARG A 182 10.83 11.82 3.00
C ARG A 182 11.01 10.30 3.08
N ARG A 183 11.74 9.77 4.08
CA ARG A 183 11.81 8.31 4.33
C ARG A 183 10.42 7.74 4.61
N LEU A 184 9.57 8.44 5.36
CA LEU A 184 8.17 8.02 5.54
C LEU A 184 7.45 7.92 4.20
N VAL A 185 7.60 8.89 3.29
CA VAL A 185 6.99 8.83 1.95
C VAL A 185 7.47 7.60 1.17
N HIS A 186 8.76 7.27 1.22
CA HIS A 186 9.29 6.07 0.57
C HIS A 186 8.73 4.78 1.17
N ARG A 187 8.49 4.73 2.50
CA ARG A 187 7.79 3.60 3.14
C ARG A 187 6.35 3.48 2.64
N LEU A 188 5.62 4.60 2.53
CA LEU A 188 4.25 4.61 2.00
C LEU A 188 4.22 4.13 0.55
N ARG A 189 5.14 4.59 -0.31
CA ARG A 189 5.27 4.10 -1.68
C ARG A 189 5.53 2.60 -1.73
N ARG A 190 6.42 2.10 -0.86
CA ARG A 190 6.80 0.69 -0.80
C ARG A 190 5.62 -0.23 -0.48
N ARG A 191 4.69 0.23 0.35
CA ARG A 191 3.49 -0.51 0.75
C ARG A 191 2.36 -0.45 -0.27
N SER A 192 2.46 0.43 -1.27
CA SER A 192 1.39 0.69 -2.23
C SER A 192 1.63 -0.06 -3.54
N ALA A 193 0.55 -0.58 -4.14
CA ALA A 193 0.61 -1.20 -5.47
C ALA A 193 0.87 -0.15 -6.56
N ALA A 194 0.40 1.09 -6.36
CA ALA A 194 0.62 2.20 -7.26
C ALA A 194 0.90 3.52 -6.52
N VAL A 195 1.60 4.43 -7.19
CA VAL A 195 1.77 5.84 -6.75
C VAL A 195 1.18 6.74 -7.81
N MET A 196 0.23 7.58 -7.43
CA MET A 196 -0.52 8.45 -8.34
C MET A 196 -0.26 9.93 -8.08
N VAL A 197 -0.13 10.68 -9.18
CA VAL A 197 -0.05 12.15 -9.18
C VAL A 197 -0.94 12.75 -10.28
N GLY A 198 -1.24 14.03 -10.19
CA GLY A 198 -1.77 14.79 -11.31
C GLY A 198 -0.66 15.34 -12.20
N SER A 199 -0.97 15.63 -13.48
CA SER A 199 -0.02 16.23 -14.42
C SER A 199 0.57 17.57 -13.94
N GLY A 200 -0.14 18.31 -13.08
CA GLY A 200 0.37 19.52 -12.45
C GLY A 200 1.62 19.27 -11.59
N THR A 201 1.66 18.16 -10.84
CA THR A 201 2.82 17.74 -10.06
C THR A 201 3.99 17.34 -10.97
N VAL A 202 3.70 16.64 -12.08
CA VAL A 202 4.74 16.30 -13.07
C VAL A 202 5.39 17.54 -13.63
N LEU A 203 4.59 18.53 -14.05
CA LEU A 203 5.06 19.78 -14.62
C LEU A 203 5.84 20.66 -13.61
N ALA A 204 5.46 20.61 -12.33
CA ALA A 204 6.07 21.43 -11.31
C ALA A 204 7.36 20.84 -10.73
N ASP A 205 7.38 19.53 -10.49
CA ASP A 205 8.38 18.87 -9.65
C ASP A 205 9.22 17.81 -10.37
N ASP A 206 8.83 17.44 -11.60
CA ASP A 206 9.45 16.38 -12.41
C ASP A 206 9.85 15.13 -11.58
N PRO A 207 8.87 14.49 -10.89
CA PRO A 207 9.16 13.43 -9.94
C PRO A 207 9.46 12.11 -10.64
N LEU A 208 10.29 11.24 -10.02
CA LEU A 208 10.47 9.85 -10.46
C LEU A 208 9.36 8.91 -9.94
N LEU A 209 8.76 9.23 -8.81
CA LEU A 209 7.76 8.40 -8.10
C LEU A 209 8.25 6.99 -7.70
N THR A 210 9.55 6.79 -7.63
CA THR A 210 10.18 5.52 -7.25
C THR A 210 10.38 5.41 -5.75
N VAL A 211 10.52 4.18 -5.28
CA VAL A 211 11.02 3.88 -3.93
C VAL A 211 12.56 4.02 -3.96
N ARG A 212 13.11 4.81 -3.05
CA ARG A 212 14.56 5.03 -2.87
C ARG A 212 14.84 5.14 -1.38
N ASP A 213 16.08 4.90 -0.98
CA ASP A 213 16.54 5.02 0.41
C ASP A 213 15.75 4.17 1.42
N TRP A 214 15.15 3.06 0.93
CA TRP A 214 14.42 2.11 1.73
C TRP A 214 14.52 0.69 1.14
N PRO A 215 14.74 -0.33 1.97
CA PRO A 215 15.02 -0.27 3.40
C PRO A 215 16.36 0.42 3.70
N PRO A 216 16.71 0.69 4.97
CA PRO A 216 18.08 1.06 5.36
C PRO A 216 19.08 0.07 4.75
N GLN A 217 20.29 0.52 4.44
CA GLN A 217 21.31 -0.27 3.70
C GLN A 217 21.57 -1.67 4.28
N GLU A 218 21.42 -1.84 5.59
CA GLU A 218 21.59 -3.11 6.29
C GLU A 218 20.58 -4.20 5.91
N GLU A 219 19.41 -3.81 5.39
CA GLU A 219 18.35 -4.72 4.95
C GLU A 219 18.15 -4.72 3.43
N ALA A 220 18.91 -3.91 2.69
CA ALA A 220 18.70 -3.67 1.26
C ALA A 220 18.86 -4.94 0.41
N GLU A 221 19.70 -5.86 0.81
CA GLU A 221 19.97 -7.11 0.09
C GLU A 221 18.77 -8.08 0.10
N GLU A 222 17.90 -8.00 1.10
CA GLU A 222 16.73 -8.88 1.22
C GLU A 222 15.47 -8.36 0.47
N TRP A 223 15.48 -7.10 0.06
CA TRP A 223 14.34 -6.47 -0.58
C TRP A 223 14.59 -6.38 -2.10
N PRO A 224 13.94 -7.22 -2.90
CA PRO A 224 14.04 -7.08 -4.36
C PRO A 224 13.53 -5.69 -4.77
N GLU A 225 14.17 -5.09 -5.75
CA GLU A 225 13.80 -3.80 -6.34
C GLU A 225 12.41 -3.88 -6.97
N VAL A 226 11.38 -3.74 -6.16
CA VAL A 226 10.00 -3.63 -6.64
C VAL A 226 9.57 -2.20 -6.54
N GLN A 227 9.21 -1.67 -7.67
CA GLN A 227 8.70 -0.33 -7.81
C GLN A 227 7.18 -0.38 -7.98
N PRO A 228 6.43 0.49 -7.30
CA PRO A 228 4.99 0.62 -7.54
C PRO A 228 4.72 1.07 -8.97
N VAL A 229 3.54 0.74 -9.49
CA VAL A 229 3.08 1.31 -10.75
C VAL A 229 2.95 2.83 -10.59
N ARG A 230 3.57 3.59 -11.50
CA ARG A 230 3.50 5.05 -11.49
C ARG A 230 2.30 5.49 -12.33
N VAL A 231 1.38 6.21 -11.71
CA VAL A 231 0.12 6.64 -12.34
C VAL A 231 0.08 8.16 -12.46
N VAL A 232 -0.18 8.68 -13.65
CA VAL A 232 -0.35 10.12 -13.88
C VAL A 232 -1.78 10.38 -14.39
N LEU A 233 -2.52 11.24 -13.71
CA LEU A 233 -3.78 11.76 -14.21
C LEU A 233 -3.52 12.97 -15.09
N ASP A 234 -3.66 12.80 -16.41
CA ASP A 234 -3.34 13.84 -17.41
C ASP A 234 -4.38 13.90 -18.52
N THR A 235 -5.50 14.51 -18.23
CA THR A 235 -6.67 14.61 -19.14
C THR A 235 -6.30 14.95 -20.59
N ARG A 236 -5.25 15.75 -20.81
CA ARG A 236 -4.86 16.30 -22.11
C ARG A 236 -3.49 15.86 -22.61
N LEU A 237 -2.84 14.91 -21.94
CA LEU A 237 -1.50 14.41 -22.25
C LEU A 237 -0.44 15.53 -22.34
N ARG A 238 -0.43 16.42 -21.33
CA ARG A 238 0.53 17.52 -21.22
C ARG A 238 1.88 17.09 -20.66
N THR A 239 1.98 15.88 -20.14
CA THR A 239 3.22 15.30 -19.58
C THR A 239 4.36 15.41 -20.61
N PRO A 240 5.48 16.08 -20.29
CA PRO A 240 6.60 16.25 -21.20
C PRO A 240 7.27 14.90 -21.56
N LEU A 241 7.76 14.75 -22.79
CA LEU A 241 8.46 13.53 -23.21
C LEU A 241 9.83 13.34 -22.55
N ASP A 242 10.41 14.42 -22.05
CA ASP A 242 11.66 14.46 -21.31
C ASP A 242 11.46 14.42 -19.79
N ALA A 243 10.21 14.34 -19.32
CA ALA A 243 9.93 14.13 -17.89
C ALA A 243 10.59 12.83 -17.39
N ARG A 244 11.23 12.90 -16.22
CA ARG A 244 12.01 11.78 -15.65
C ARG A 244 11.21 10.47 -15.58
N LEU A 245 9.91 10.56 -15.27
CA LEU A 245 9.04 9.38 -15.23
C LEU A 245 8.81 8.79 -16.64
N VAL A 246 8.76 9.61 -17.72
CA VAL A 246 8.62 9.15 -19.10
C VAL A 246 9.93 8.56 -19.61
N VAL A 247 11.07 9.22 -19.35
CA VAL A 247 12.40 8.71 -19.74
C VAL A 247 12.68 7.32 -19.17
N THR A 248 12.12 7.02 -17.99
CA THR A 248 12.27 5.72 -17.34
C THR A 248 11.13 4.74 -17.58
N ALA A 249 10.16 5.07 -18.45
CA ALA A 249 8.97 4.25 -18.65
C ALA A 249 9.27 2.87 -19.32
N GLY A 250 10.36 2.78 -20.08
CA GLY A 250 10.77 1.51 -20.69
C GLY A 250 11.26 0.44 -19.70
N VAL A 251 11.58 0.82 -18.46
CA VAL A 251 12.09 -0.10 -17.40
C VAL A 251 11.23 -0.08 -16.13
N LEU A 252 10.44 0.95 -15.93
CA LEU A 252 9.56 1.10 -14.77
C LEU A 252 8.13 1.38 -15.24
N PRO A 253 7.12 0.61 -14.77
CA PRO A 253 5.75 0.74 -15.27
C PRO A 253 5.22 2.16 -15.06
N LEU A 254 4.71 2.76 -16.13
CA LEU A 254 4.09 4.08 -16.13
C LEU A 254 2.75 4.01 -16.86
N TRP A 255 1.68 4.33 -16.14
CA TRP A 255 0.34 4.50 -16.70
C TRP A 255 -0.02 5.99 -16.72
N ILE A 256 -0.50 6.47 -17.86
CA ILE A 256 -1.01 7.84 -18.00
C ILE A 256 -2.50 7.74 -18.33
N LEU A 257 -3.34 8.09 -17.38
CA LEU A 257 -4.78 8.11 -17.58
C LEU A 257 -5.16 9.43 -18.26
N ALA A 258 -5.77 9.32 -19.44
CA ALA A 258 -6.08 10.43 -20.32
C ALA A 258 -7.58 10.49 -20.63
N GLY A 259 -8.09 11.66 -20.94
CA GLY A 259 -9.47 11.82 -21.42
C GLY A 259 -9.68 11.19 -22.80
N GLU A 260 -10.92 10.83 -23.10
CA GLU A 260 -11.30 10.25 -24.39
C GLU A 260 -10.90 11.12 -25.58
N ASP A 261 -10.96 12.45 -25.41
CA ASP A 261 -10.61 13.45 -26.45
C ASP A 261 -9.12 13.86 -26.43
N ALA A 262 -8.27 13.17 -25.68
CA ALA A 262 -6.84 13.49 -25.63
C ALA A 262 -6.18 13.28 -27.02
N PRO A 263 -5.19 14.11 -27.40
CA PRO A 263 -4.60 14.04 -28.75
C PRO A 263 -3.93 12.70 -29.01
N ALA A 264 -4.35 11.99 -30.08
CA ALA A 264 -3.83 10.67 -30.44
C ALA A 264 -2.33 10.71 -30.85
N GLU A 265 -1.82 11.85 -31.28
CA GLU A 265 -0.39 12.02 -31.55
C GLU A 265 0.42 11.99 -30.26
N ARG A 266 -0.03 12.70 -29.22
CA ARG A 266 0.61 12.69 -27.90
C ARG A 266 0.59 11.31 -27.25
N GLU A 267 -0.49 10.57 -27.43
CA GLU A 267 -0.58 9.18 -26.99
C GLU A 267 0.49 8.32 -27.64
N ARG A 268 0.63 8.41 -28.98
CA ARG A 268 1.67 7.65 -29.73
C ARG A 268 3.09 8.01 -29.29
N GLU A 269 3.37 9.30 -29.05
CA GLU A 269 4.68 9.77 -28.59
C GLU A 269 5.03 9.20 -27.20
N LEU A 270 4.09 9.25 -26.26
CA LEU A 270 4.27 8.74 -24.90
C LEU A 270 4.37 7.21 -24.88
N ALA A 271 3.53 6.52 -25.65
CA ALA A 271 3.60 5.06 -25.80
C ALA A 271 4.93 4.62 -26.44
N GLY A 272 5.45 5.37 -27.41
CA GLY A 272 6.77 5.15 -28.01
C GLY A 272 7.94 5.26 -27.02
N ARG A 273 7.73 5.88 -25.86
CA ARG A 273 8.68 5.94 -24.74
C ARG A 273 8.46 4.84 -23.68
N GLY A 274 7.47 3.98 -23.88
CA GLY A 274 7.16 2.88 -22.97
C GLY A 274 6.06 3.18 -21.93
N ALA A 275 5.42 4.34 -22.00
CA ALA A 275 4.26 4.63 -21.15
C ALA A 275 3.01 3.92 -21.72
N GLU A 276 2.18 3.35 -20.84
CA GLU A 276 0.86 2.88 -21.21
C GLU A 276 -0.14 4.04 -21.04
N VAL A 277 -0.74 4.49 -22.13
CA VAL A 277 -1.79 5.51 -22.10
C VAL A 277 -3.16 4.83 -22.05
N ILE A 278 -3.94 5.18 -21.02
CA ILE A 278 -5.24 4.57 -20.74
C ILE A 278 -6.31 5.65 -20.83
N ARG A 279 -7.29 5.45 -21.72
CA ARG A 279 -8.39 6.38 -21.89
C ARG A 279 -9.49 6.10 -20.86
N VAL A 280 -9.92 7.15 -20.18
CA VAL A 280 -11.02 7.10 -19.21
C VAL A 280 -11.98 8.26 -19.46
N ALA A 281 -13.21 8.10 -19.02
CA ALA A 281 -14.23 9.13 -19.14
C ALA A 281 -13.79 10.45 -18.50
N THR A 282 -14.28 11.56 -19.04
CA THR A 282 -14.06 12.90 -18.50
C THR A 282 -15.27 13.38 -17.72
N GLY A 283 -14.99 13.99 -16.56
CA GLY A 283 -15.96 14.69 -15.75
C GLY A 283 -15.96 16.21 -16.04
N ARG A 284 -16.57 16.97 -15.15
CA ARG A 284 -16.75 18.41 -15.32
C ARG A 284 -15.45 19.23 -15.34
N THR A 285 -14.44 18.80 -14.61
CA THR A 285 -13.18 19.57 -14.40
C THR A 285 -11.91 18.80 -14.78
N GLY A 286 -12.04 17.61 -15.37
CA GLY A 286 -10.91 16.73 -15.70
C GLY A 286 -11.40 15.31 -15.94
N LEU A 287 -10.60 14.32 -15.56
CA LEU A 287 -11.03 12.91 -15.59
C LEU A 287 -12.15 12.66 -14.60
N ASP A 288 -13.08 11.78 -14.95
CA ASP A 288 -14.04 11.22 -13.99
C ASP A 288 -13.30 10.34 -12.99
N LEU A 289 -13.23 10.76 -11.73
CA LEU A 289 -12.48 10.05 -10.70
C LEU A 289 -13.11 8.70 -10.32
N ALA A 290 -14.41 8.52 -10.51
CA ALA A 290 -15.06 7.22 -10.35
C ALA A 290 -14.58 6.26 -11.45
N ALA A 291 -14.57 6.70 -12.71
CA ALA A 291 -14.04 5.92 -13.81
C ALA A 291 -12.53 5.61 -13.66
N VAL A 292 -11.76 6.54 -13.09
CA VAL A 292 -10.36 6.30 -12.71
C VAL A 292 -10.26 5.17 -11.67
N ALA A 293 -11.09 5.20 -10.62
CA ALA A 293 -11.10 4.17 -9.60
C ALA A 293 -11.49 2.80 -10.16
N ASP A 294 -12.52 2.75 -11.02
CA ASP A 294 -12.97 1.52 -11.69
C ASP A 294 -11.88 0.92 -12.58
N GLU A 295 -11.17 1.77 -13.34
CA GLU A 295 -10.07 1.31 -14.19
C GLU A 295 -8.90 0.75 -13.39
N LEU A 296 -8.53 1.40 -12.29
CA LEU A 296 -7.50 0.91 -11.38
C LEU A 296 -7.92 -0.41 -10.70
N ALA A 297 -9.21 -0.54 -10.31
CA ALA A 297 -9.76 -1.78 -9.75
C ALA A 297 -9.69 -2.92 -10.77
N ARG A 298 -10.09 -2.68 -12.01
CA ARG A 298 -10.03 -3.66 -13.10
C ARG A 298 -8.61 -4.15 -13.39
N ARG A 299 -7.61 -3.32 -13.07
CA ARG A 299 -6.17 -3.64 -13.15
C ARG A 299 -5.60 -4.18 -11.84
N GLU A 300 -6.46 -4.61 -10.93
CA GLU A 300 -6.10 -5.26 -9.67
C GLU A 300 -5.23 -4.39 -8.73
N ILE A 301 -5.32 -3.05 -8.84
CA ILE A 301 -4.71 -2.13 -7.87
C ILE A 301 -5.56 -2.12 -6.61
N THR A 302 -5.11 -2.81 -5.57
CA THR A 302 -5.85 -2.91 -4.29
C THR A 302 -5.72 -1.66 -3.44
N GLY A 303 -4.60 -0.96 -3.53
CA GLY A 303 -4.36 0.28 -2.81
C GLY A 303 -3.25 1.11 -3.45
N LEU A 304 -3.42 2.43 -3.41
CA LEU A 304 -2.48 3.37 -4.00
C LEU A 304 -2.17 4.54 -3.06
N LEU A 305 -0.94 5.03 -3.16
CA LEU A 305 -0.54 6.29 -2.58
C LEU A 305 -0.80 7.42 -3.58
N VAL A 306 -1.55 8.42 -3.18
CA VAL A 306 -1.75 9.63 -3.99
C VAL A 306 -0.89 10.75 -3.44
N GLU A 307 0.16 11.11 -4.15
CA GLU A 307 0.98 12.28 -3.83
C GLU A 307 0.35 13.51 -4.49
N ALA A 308 -0.69 14.00 -3.84
CA ALA A 308 -1.58 14.98 -4.42
C ALA A 308 -1.06 16.42 -4.25
N GLY A 309 -1.08 17.17 -5.36
CA GLY A 309 -1.15 18.63 -5.28
C GLY A 309 -2.55 19.10 -4.90
N PRO A 310 -2.74 20.40 -4.62
CA PRO A 310 -4.00 20.93 -4.11
C PRO A 310 -5.24 20.58 -4.93
N THR A 311 -5.13 20.66 -6.25
CA THR A 311 -6.24 20.36 -7.18
C THR A 311 -6.71 18.91 -7.06
N LEU A 312 -5.77 17.96 -7.07
CA LEU A 312 -6.10 16.54 -7.00
C LEU A 312 -6.60 16.16 -5.60
N ALA A 313 -5.97 16.70 -4.54
CA ALA A 313 -6.39 16.45 -3.16
C ALA A 313 -7.84 16.91 -2.94
N THR A 314 -8.18 18.12 -3.39
CA THR A 314 -9.54 18.67 -3.31
C THR A 314 -10.54 17.81 -4.09
N ALA A 315 -10.22 17.48 -5.35
CA ALA A 315 -11.12 16.71 -6.20
C ALA A 315 -11.43 15.30 -5.63
N LEU A 316 -10.40 14.61 -5.12
CA LEU A 316 -10.58 13.29 -4.48
C LEU A 316 -11.42 13.38 -3.20
N LEU A 317 -11.20 14.41 -2.39
CA LEU A 317 -11.95 14.63 -1.16
C LEU A 317 -13.42 14.91 -1.44
N GLU A 318 -13.71 15.79 -2.41
CA GLU A 318 -15.08 16.11 -2.86
C GLU A 318 -15.80 14.89 -3.47
N ALA A 319 -15.06 14.04 -4.18
CA ALA A 319 -15.57 12.79 -4.74
C ALA A 319 -15.79 11.69 -3.70
N GLY A 320 -15.37 11.88 -2.44
CA GLY A 320 -15.48 10.86 -1.38
C GLY A 320 -14.59 9.64 -1.62
N LEU A 321 -13.46 9.84 -2.32
CA LEU A 321 -12.53 8.76 -2.67
C LEU A 321 -11.32 8.67 -1.75
N VAL A 322 -11.21 9.55 -0.75
CA VAL A 322 -10.07 9.51 0.19
C VAL A 322 -10.42 8.61 1.37
N ASP A 323 -9.73 7.50 1.50
CA ASP A 323 -9.92 6.54 2.60
C ASP A 323 -8.99 6.86 3.78
N ARG A 324 -7.74 7.20 3.48
CA ARG A 324 -6.72 7.56 4.48
C ARG A 324 -5.95 8.79 4.03
N TRP A 325 -5.54 9.61 4.99
CA TRP A 325 -4.71 10.78 4.72
C TRP A 325 -3.49 10.81 5.62
N THR A 326 -2.32 11.04 5.04
CA THR A 326 -1.09 11.40 5.77
C THR A 326 -0.73 12.84 5.43
N MET A 327 -0.74 13.72 6.43
CA MET A 327 -0.28 15.10 6.32
C MET A 327 1.11 15.22 6.95
N LEU A 328 2.09 15.62 6.16
CA LEU A 328 3.41 16.01 6.66
C LEU A 328 3.41 17.51 6.94
N LEU A 329 3.84 17.89 8.12
CA LEU A 329 3.84 19.25 8.62
C LEU A 329 5.29 19.69 8.87
N ALA A 330 5.79 20.60 8.03
CA ALA A 330 7.08 21.24 8.28
C ALA A 330 6.90 22.39 9.29
N PRO A 331 7.87 22.63 10.18
CA PRO A 331 7.80 23.68 11.20
C PRO A 331 8.06 25.10 10.63
N ASP A 332 7.60 25.35 9.42
CA ASP A 332 7.78 26.60 8.69
C ASP A 332 6.47 27.38 8.53
N TRP A 333 6.61 28.68 8.33
CA TRP A 333 5.51 29.59 7.98
C TRP A 333 5.82 30.27 6.66
N VAL A 334 4.92 30.12 5.69
CA VAL A 334 5.07 30.76 4.39
C VAL A 334 3.98 31.82 4.19
N THR A 335 4.41 33.07 4.09
CA THR A 335 3.54 34.25 3.86
C THR A 335 3.68 34.82 2.46
N ARG A 336 4.42 34.13 1.59
CA ARG A 336 4.70 34.58 0.20
C ARG A 336 3.38 34.65 -0.59
N LYS A 337 3.24 35.76 -1.36
CA LYS A 337 2.15 35.92 -2.32
C LYS A 337 2.18 34.77 -3.35
N GLY A 338 1.05 34.15 -3.59
CA GLY A 338 0.93 33.01 -4.52
C GLY A 338 1.24 31.64 -3.91
N ALA A 339 1.54 31.54 -2.61
CA ALA A 339 1.64 30.26 -1.93
C ALA A 339 0.28 29.56 -1.91
N LEU A 340 0.20 28.33 -2.48
CA LEU A 340 -1.03 27.58 -2.61
C LEU A 340 -1.43 26.94 -1.27
N PRO A 341 -2.71 26.94 -0.90
CA PRO A 341 -3.21 26.15 0.22
C PRO A 341 -3.20 24.65 -0.13
N VAL A 342 -3.26 23.80 0.89
CA VAL A 342 -3.31 22.34 0.71
C VAL A 342 -4.59 21.86 0.02
N LEU A 343 -5.68 22.60 0.19
CA LEU A 343 -6.97 22.39 -0.49
C LEU A 343 -7.42 23.65 -1.17
N LEU A 344 -8.00 23.52 -2.36
CA LEU A 344 -8.57 24.60 -3.17
C LEU A 344 -10.10 24.46 -3.08
N THR A 345 -10.71 25.02 -2.06
CA THR A 345 -12.17 25.00 -1.92
C THR A 345 -12.71 26.37 -1.63
N ASP A 346 -13.71 26.79 -2.41
CA ASP A 346 -14.57 27.95 -2.15
C ASP A 346 -15.94 27.52 -1.58
N ALA A 347 -16.12 26.21 -1.37
CA ALA A 347 -17.37 25.68 -0.85
C ALA A 347 -17.59 26.11 0.62
N PRO A 348 -18.85 26.33 1.03
CA PRO A 348 -19.15 26.45 2.44
C PRO A 348 -18.65 25.19 3.16
N TYR A 349 -18.19 25.35 4.40
CA TYR A 349 -17.54 24.31 5.20
C TYR A 349 -18.25 22.96 5.07
N VAL A 350 -17.58 22.02 4.41
CA VAL A 350 -17.89 20.60 4.49
C VAL A 350 -16.83 20.00 5.40
N GLY A 351 -17.21 19.65 6.62
CA GLY A 351 -16.28 19.09 7.59
C GLY A 351 -15.81 17.70 7.13
N PHE A 352 -14.51 17.52 7.16
CA PHE A 352 -13.88 16.19 7.14
C PHE A 352 -13.04 16.05 8.42
N GLU A 353 -13.06 14.88 8.99
CA GLU A 353 -12.25 14.58 10.16
C GLU A 353 -11.33 13.40 9.90
N LEU A 354 -10.19 13.38 10.57
CA LEU A 354 -9.34 12.20 10.66
C LEU A 354 -9.80 11.38 11.86
N VAL A 355 -10.22 10.15 11.60
CA VAL A 355 -10.61 9.18 12.63
C VAL A 355 -9.35 8.43 13.05
N GLU A 356 -9.21 8.19 14.36
CA GLU A 356 -8.05 7.51 14.96
C GLU A 356 -6.70 8.09 14.47
N PRO A 357 -6.47 9.41 14.65
CA PRO A 357 -5.27 10.05 14.14
C PRO A 357 -4.03 9.57 14.88
N GLU A 358 -3.05 9.08 14.13
CA GLU A 358 -1.72 8.70 14.63
C GLU A 358 -0.74 9.84 14.32
N TRP A 359 -0.04 10.31 15.37
CA TRP A 359 0.97 11.35 15.26
C TRP A 359 2.38 10.76 15.37
N SER A 360 3.29 11.22 14.53
CA SER A 360 4.70 10.82 14.56
C SER A 360 5.62 11.97 14.24
N ILE A 361 6.86 11.93 14.76
CA ILE A 361 7.88 12.94 14.54
C ILE A 361 8.96 12.35 13.63
N HIS A 362 9.39 13.16 12.65
CA HIS A 362 10.36 12.78 11.63
C HIS A 362 11.41 13.90 11.49
N GLY A 363 12.45 13.87 12.31
CA GLY A 363 13.38 14.98 12.44
C GLY A 363 12.67 16.23 12.97
N PRO A 364 12.72 17.37 12.27
CA PRO A 364 11.99 18.57 12.66
C PRO A 364 10.50 18.53 12.29
N ASP A 365 10.09 17.62 11.40
CA ASP A 365 8.73 17.55 10.87
C ASP A 365 7.82 16.66 11.72
N ALA A 366 6.53 16.91 11.66
CA ALA A 366 5.50 16.01 12.19
C ALA A 366 4.70 15.38 11.05
N ALA A 367 4.14 14.20 11.33
CA ALA A 367 3.13 13.59 10.46
C ALA A 367 1.89 13.27 11.28
N VAL A 368 0.71 13.47 10.69
CA VAL A 368 -0.54 12.92 11.18
C VAL A 368 -1.16 12.05 10.10
N THR A 369 -1.55 10.84 10.48
CA THR A 369 -2.19 9.87 9.57
C THR A 369 -3.49 9.39 10.21
N GLY A 370 -4.58 9.33 9.45
CA GLY A 370 -5.87 8.83 9.92
C GLY A 370 -6.79 8.46 8.77
N GLN A 371 -7.84 7.71 9.07
CA GLN A 371 -8.93 7.48 8.11
C GLN A 371 -9.70 8.78 7.92
N VAL A 372 -10.18 9.02 6.70
CA VAL A 372 -10.96 10.23 6.39
C VAL A 372 -12.45 9.90 6.47
N ARG A 373 -13.16 10.68 7.26
CA ARG A 373 -14.62 10.60 7.35
C ARG A 373 -15.24 11.97 7.12
N ARG A 374 -16.34 12.02 6.37
CA ARG A 374 -17.13 13.25 6.24
C ARG A 374 -17.82 13.51 7.58
N ALA A 375 -17.60 14.68 8.14
CA ALA A 375 -18.34 15.10 9.32
C ALA A 375 -19.81 15.29 8.95
N GLY A 376 -20.70 14.77 9.78
CA GLY A 376 -22.14 14.79 9.55
C GLY A 376 -22.76 16.21 9.61
#